data_9b9ec836b98cd70ed04ed65d5bdb1397
#
_entry.id   9b9ec836b98cd70ed04ed65d5bdb1397
#
_cell.length_a   1.000
_cell.length_b   1.000
_cell.length_c   1.000
_cell.angle_alpha   90.00
_cell.angle_beta   90.00
_cell.angle_gamma   90.00
#
_symmetry.space_group_name_H-M   'P 1'
#
loop_
_entity.id
_entity.type
_entity.pdbx_description
1 polymer ?
#
loop_
_entity_poly.entity_id
_entity_poly.type
_entity_poly.pdbx_seq_one_letter_code
_entity_poly.pdbx_strand_id
1 'polypeptide(L)'
;MKRILYTVLFFFALLHAGCTKNNYIDTGISNGRYHGSLMQYLESNSYNWDSTVLLVRHAGEEMIRLFEGKDPAHKEITFFGITNHSIRRHLLDLGYQQVSDLDPKWCRDMLLRHVIDGKLYRKDIPYGEPTIFSTPGTGGCYLNTLAGTRVWVFIMKQEKNGVVESAAKPIYISFMNSHPVFAIASGDIEPDNCIVRALEYNFALGYEE
;
A
#
# COMPACT_ATOMS: atom_id res chain seq x y z
N MET A 1 -62.94 17.30 -8.20
CA MET A 1 -62.16 16.97 -6.98
C MET A 1 -61.51 15.58 -7.06
N LYS A 2 -62.17 14.47 -7.36
CA LYS A 2 -61.53 13.12 -7.44
C LYS A 2 -60.36 13.02 -8.43
N ARG A 3 -60.42 13.63 -9.60
CA ARG A 3 -59.35 13.60 -10.60
C ARG A 3 -58.07 14.30 -10.15
N ILE A 4 -58.20 15.44 -9.43
CA ILE A 4 -57.05 16.16 -8.88
C ILE A 4 -56.37 15.31 -7.76
N LEU A 5 -57.17 14.63 -6.95
CA LEU A 5 -56.66 13.77 -5.91
C LEU A 5 -55.81 12.62 -6.48
N TYR A 6 -56.28 11.95 -7.57
CA TYR A 6 -55.52 10.89 -8.24
C TYR A 6 -54.21 11.41 -8.87
N THR A 7 -54.22 12.61 -9.43
CA THR A 7 -53.02 13.23 -10.01
C THR A 7 -51.97 13.53 -8.92
N VAL A 8 -52.40 14.05 -7.79
CA VAL A 8 -51.52 14.32 -6.65
C VAL A 8 -50.94 13.03 -6.05
N LEU A 9 -51.77 11.98 -5.90
CA LEU A 9 -51.32 10.66 -5.42
C LEU A 9 -50.29 10.02 -6.38
N PHE A 10 -50.53 10.14 -7.69
CA PHE A 10 -49.60 9.63 -8.72
C PHE A 10 -48.26 10.35 -8.68
N PHE A 11 -48.25 11.69 -8.51
CA PHE A 11 -46.98 12.45 -8.34
C PHE A 11 -46.27 12.10 -7.03
N PHE A 12 -47.00 11.83 -5.95
CA PHE A 12 -46.39 11.43 -4.68
C PHE A 12 -45.78 10.01 -4.75
N ALA A 13 -46.38 9.10 -5.50
CA ALA A 13 -45.82 7.78 -5.73
C ALA A 13 -44.53 7.79 -6.57
N LEU A 14 -44.38 8.75 -7.50
CA LEU A 14 -43.17 8.91 -8.28
C LEU A 14 -41.99 9.45 -7.46
N LEU A 15 -42.25 10.22 -6.39
CA LEU A 15 -41.22 10.77 -5.51
C LEU A 15 -40.56 9.68 -4.60
N HIS A 16 -41.23 8.55 -4.41
CA HIS A 16 -40.69 7.44 -3.63
C HIS A 16 -39.89 6.42 -4.43
N ALA A 17 -39.87 6.51 -5.76
CA ALA A 17 -39.14 5.57 -6.62
C ALA A 17 -37.66 5.93 -6.81
N GLY A 18 -37.18 7.01 -6.17
CA GLY A 18 -35.88 7.61 -6.47
C GLY A 18 -34.70 7.20 -5.56
N CYS A 19 -34.89 6.36 -4.57
CA CYS A 19 -33.80 5.93 -3.68
C CYS A 19 -33.75 4.41 -3.55
N THR A 20 -33.26 3.75 -4.58
CA THR A 20 -32.75 2.39 -4.37
C THR A 20 -31.39 2.50 -3.69
N LYS A 21 -31.28 1.95 -2.47
CA LYS A 21 -30.04 1.86 -1.66
C LYS A 21 -28.92 1.05 -2.33
N ASN A 22 -29.08 0.67 -3.57
CA ASN A 22 -28.18 -0.22 -4.31
C ASN A 22 -27.47 0.48 -5.47
N ASN A 23 -27.03 1.72 -5.27
CA ASN A 23 -26.02 2.32 -6.15
C ASN A 23 -24.60 1.85 -5.75
N TYR A 24 -24.47 0.61 -5.33
CA TYR A 24 -23.19 -0.06 -5.27
C TYR A 24 -22.83 -0.46 -6.69
N ILE A 25 -22.13 0.42 -7.39
CA ILE A 25 -21.48 0.03 -8.63
C ILE A 25 -20.30 -0.85 -8.18
N ASP A 26 -20.46 -2.14 -8.31
CA ASP A 26 -19.32 -3.06 -8.23
C ASP A 26 -18.44 -2.78 -9.45
N THR A 27 -17.47 -1.91 -9.25
CA THR A 27 -16.52 -1.54 -10.32
C THR A 27 -15.53 -2.65 -10.59
N GLY A 28 -15.61 -3.78 -9.89
CA GLY A 28 -14.61 -4.86 -9.97
C GLY A 28 -13.20 -4.45 -9.49
N ILE A 29 -13.02 -3.16 -9.17
CA ILE A 29 -11.72 -2.58 -8.78
C ILE A 29 -11.47 -2.70 -7.26
N SER A 30 -12.53 -2.93 -6.46
CA SER A 30 -12.40 -3.05 -5.00
C SER A 30 -11.99 -4.44 -4.51
N ASN A 31 -11.88 -5.42 -5.41
CA ASN A 31 -11.33 -6.71 -5.08
C ASN A 31 -9.80 -6.61 -5.11
N GLY A 32 -9.18 -6.46 -3.94
CA GLY A 32 -7.71 -6.38 -3.82
C GLY A 32 -6.97 -7.64 -4.29
N ARG A 33 -7.70 -8.72 -4.59
CA ARG A 33 -7.12 -9.99 -5.00
C ARG A 33 -6.62 -9.97 -6.44
N TYR A 34 -5.39 -10.43 -6.64
CA TYR A 34 -4.77 -10.63 -7.93
C TYR A 34 -4.34 -12.09 -8.08
N HIS A 35 -4.80 -12.77 -9.12
CA HIS A 35 -4.40 -14.15 -9.43
C HIS A 35 -3.07 -14.14 -10.17
N GLY A 36 -2.01 -14.45 -9.47
CA GLY A 36 -0.65 -14.45 -9.93
C GLY A 36 0.33 -14.01 -8.86
N SER A 37 1.62 -14.13 -9.12
CA SER A 37 2.67 -13.73 -8.19
C SER A 37 2.78 -12.21 -8.03
N LEU A 38 3.50 -11.76 -7.00
CA LEU A 38 3.85 -10.35 -6.84
C LEU A 38 4.54 -9.81 -8.11
N MET A 39 5.50 -10.55 -8.67
CA MET A 39 6.19 -10.11 -9.88
C MET A 39 5.22 -9.89 -11.05
N GLN A 40 4.30 -10.82 -11.29
CA GLN A 40 3.28 -10.69 -12.32
C GLN A 40 2.33 -9.51 -12.07
N TYR A 41 1.97 -9.26 -10.81
CA TYR A 41 1.17 -8.09 -10.45
C TYR A 41 1.89 -6.77 -10.80
N LEU A 42 3.17 -6.66 -10.45
CA LEU A 42 3.97 -5.46 -10.76
C LEU A 42 4.10 -5.25 -12.26
N GLU A 43 4.37 -6.30 -13.03
CA GLU A 43 4.48 -6.27 -14.49
C GLU A 43 3.16 -5.90 -15.17
N SER A 44 2.02 -6.35 -14.63
CA SER A 44 0.70 -6.03 -15.18
C SER A 44 0.28 -4.58 -14.97
N ASN A 45 0.97 -3.85 -14.08
CA ASN A 45 0.63 -2.49 -13.69
C ASN A 45 1.85 -1.55 -13.83
N SER A 46 2.38 -1.48 -15.04
CA SER A 46 3.61 -0.76 -15.40
C SER A 46 3.56 0.74 -15.05
N TYR A 47 2.39 1.36 -15.11
CA TYR A 47 2.20 2.78 -14.76
C TYR A 47 2.74 3.11 -13.36
N ASN A 48 2.58 2.21 -12.39
CA ASN A 48 3.02 2.39 -11.02
C ASN A 48 4.34 1.69 -10.70
N TRP A 49 4.69 0.59 -11.39
CA TRP A 49 5.68 -0.38 -10.93
C TRP A 49 6.78 -0.74 -11.94
N ASP A 50 6.83 -0.13 -13.11
CA ASP A 50 7.83 -0.47 -14.14
C ASP A 50 9.27 -0.34 -13.61
N SER A 51 9.57 0.79 -12.94
CA SER A 51 10.90 1.00 -12.33
C SER A 51 11.18 0.01 -11.18
N THR A 52 10.14 -0.42 -10.46
CA THR A 52 10.25 -1.43 -9.41
C THR A 52 10.60 -2.80 -10.00
N VAL A 53 9.95 -3.17 -11.10
CA VAL A 53 10.30 -4.40 -11.86
C VAL A 53 11.75 -4.36 -12.32
N LEU A 54 12.21 -3.22 -12.87
CA LEU A 54 13.61 -3.06 -13.27
C LEU A 54 14.55 -3.18 -12.05
N LEU A 55 14.18 -2.60 -10.92
CA LEU A 55 14.97 -2.68 -9.67
C LEU A 55 15.09 -4.13 -9.19
N VAL A 56 13.99 -4.89 -9.18
CA VAL A 56 13.99 -6.31 -8.78
C VAL A 56 14.87 -7.15 -9.71
N ARG A 57 14.76 -6.94 -11.01
CA ARG A 57 15.58 -7.67 -12.00
C ARG A 57 17.05 -7.30 -11.89
N HIS A 58 17.37 -6.03 -11.65
CA HIS A 58 18.74 -5.55 -11.49
C HIS A 58 19.39 -6.05 -10.19
N ALA A 59 18.59 -6.22 -9.13
CA ALA A 59 19.02 -6.78 -7.84
C ALA A 59 19.40 -8.29 -7.91
N GLY A 60 19.02 -8.99 -8.99
CA GLY A 60 19.45 -10.35 -9.30
C GLY A 60 18.40 -11.43 -9.07
N GLU A 61 18.79 -12.65 -9.42
CA GLU A 61 17.90 -13.82 -9.52
C GLU A 61 17.21 -14.19 -8.18
N GLU A 62 17.88 -13.97 -7.07
CA GLU A 62 17.31 -14.24 -5.75
C GLU A 62 16.08 -13.36 -5.46
N MET A 63 16.15 -12.08 -5.85
CA MET A 63 15.03 -11.16 -5.70
C MET A 63 13.88 -11.49 -6.66
N ILE A 64 14.20 -11.91 -7.89
CA ILE A 64 13.20 -12.39 -8.84
C ILE A 64 12.45 -13.58 -8.25
N ARG A 65 13.16 -14.59 -7.73
CA ARG A 65 12.54 -15.78 -7.11
C ARG A 65 11.67 -15.43 -5.92
N LEU A 66 12.11 -14.50 -5.05
CA LEU A 66 11.33 -14.02 -3.91
C LEU A 66 10.01 -13.39 -4.37
N PHE A 67 10.05 -12.50 -5.37
CA PHE A 67 8.88 -11.81 -5.90
C PHE A 67 7.97 -12.73 -6.73
N GLU A 68 8.48 -13.79 -7.30
CA GLU A 68 7.69 -14.84 -7.94
C GLU A 68 7.06 -15.84 -6.96
N GLY A 69 7.36 -15.76 -5.65
CA GLY A 69 6.90 -16.71 -4.64
C GLY A 69 7.59 -18.08 -4.74
N LYS A 70 8.76 -18.12 -5.35
CA LYS A 70 9.57 -19.34 -5.53
C LYS A 70 10.68 -19.49 -4.49
N ASP A 71 10.79 -18.55 -3.55
CA ASP A 71 11.72 -18.66 -2.43
C ASP A 71 11.18 -19.68 -1.42
N PRO A 72 11.94 -20.75 -1.09
CA PRO A 72 11.45 -21.78 -0.19
C PRO A 72 11.35 -21.32 1.27
N ALA A 73 12.12 -20.31 1.67
CA ALA A 73 12.13 -19.77 3.02
C ALA A 73 11.01 -18.74 3.23
N HIS A 74 10.65 -17.99 2.18
CA HIS A 74 9.70 -16.86 2.24
C HIS A 74 8.60 -17.02 1.18
N LYS A 75 7.70 -17.98 1.40
CA LYS A 75 6.61 -18.31 0.46
C LYS A 75 5.54 -17.22 0.37
N GLU A 76 5.29 -16.55 1.47
CA GLU A 76 4.36 -15.44 1.58
C GLU A 76 5.07 -14.25 2.20
N ILE A 77 4.86 -13.07 1.63
CA ILE A 77 5.53 -11.85 2.08
C ILE A 77 4.55 -10.68 2.13
N THR A 78 4.96 -9.60 2.79
CA THR A 78 4.37 -8.28 2.60
C THR A 78 5.42 -7.36 2.02
N PHE A 79 5.07 -6.70 0.93
CA PHE A 79 5.94 -5.75 0.24
C PHE A 79 5.44 -4.32 0.46
N PHE A 80 6.24 -3.50 1.12
CA PHE A 80 6.03 -2.05 1.21
C PHE A 80 6.52 -1.41 -0.08
N GLY A 81 5.60 -1.26 -1.02
CA GLY A 81 5.88 -1.03 -2.44
C GLY A 81 6.51 0.32 -2.73
N ILE A 82 7.67 0.27 -3.34
CA ILE A 82 8.44 1.41 -3.84
C ILE A 82 7.94 1.71 -5.25
N THR A 83 7.23 2.83 -5.43
CA THR A 83 6.63 3.18 -6.74
C THR A 83 7.66 3.76 -7.72
N ASN A 84 7.28 3.86 -9.00
CA ASN A 84 8.08 4.52 -10.03
C ASN A 84 8.54 5.93 -9.61
N HIS A 85 7.68 6.68 -8.90
CA HIS A 85 8.02 8.03 -8.43
C HIS A 85 9.13 8.03 -7.40
N SER A 86 9.10 7.08 -6.47
CA SER A 86 10.12 6.94 -5.41
C SER A 86 11.49 6.64 -6.01
N ILE A 87 11.54 5.71 -6.97
CA ILE A 87 12.80 5.33 -7.65
C ILE A 87 13.30 6.46 -8.52
N ARG A 88 12.43 7.09 -9.33
CA ARG A 88 12.82 8.22 -10.18
C ARG A 88 13.41 9.38 -9.36
N ARG A 89 12.81 9.69 -8.21
CA ARG A 89 13.31 10.76 -7.34
C ARG A 89 14.72 10.45 -6.85
N HIS A 90 14.96 9.24 -6.37
CA HIS A 90 16.28 8.80 -5.94
C HIS A 90 17.33 8.87 -7.07
N LEU A 91 16.98 8.41 -8.28
CA LEU A 91 17.89 8.51 -9.44
C LEU A 91 18.24 9.97 -9.76
N LEU A 92 17.25 10.87 -9.73
CA LEU A 92 17.47 12.30 -9.97
C LEU A 92 18.37 12.93 -8.91
N ASP A 93 18.19 12.60 -7.64
CA ASP A 93 19.00 13.10 -6.54
C ASP A 93 20.47 12.67 -6.66
N LEU A 94 20.71 11.48 -7.22
CA LEU A 94 22.07 10.97 -7.51
C LEU A 94 22.63 11.42 -8.86
N GLY A 95 21.83 12.07 -9.71
CA GLY A 95 22.23 12.42 -11.08
C GLY A 95 22.28 11.22 -12.03
N TYR A 96 21.61 10.11 -11.69
CA TYR A 96 21.53 8.89 -12.52
C TYR A 96 20.34 8.97 -13.49
N GLN A 97 20.43 8.22 -14.59
CA GLN A 97 19.39 8.23 -15.63
C GLN A 97 18.48 7.00 -15.57
N GLN A 98 19.00 5.89 -15.09
CA GLN A 98 18.31 4.59 -15.14
C GLN A 98 18.69 3.71 -13.95
N VAL A 99 17.85 2.71 -13.68
CA VAL A 99 18.04 1.78 -12.56
C VAL A 99 19.36 0.99 -12.68
N SER A 100 19.81 0.70 -13.89
CA SER A 100 21.08 -0.01 -14.10
C SER A 100 22.34 0.81 -13.73
N ASP A 101 22.20 2.09 -13.42
CA ASP A 101 23.30 2.93 -12.91
C ASP A 101 23.52 2.72 -11.40
N LEU A 102 22.56 2.09 -10.72
CA LEU A 102 22.65 1.75 -9.29
C LEU A 102 23.51 0.47 -9.11
N ASP A 103 24.09 0.34 -7.93
CA ASP A 103 24.77 -0.91 -7.55
C ASP A 103 23.75 -2.04 -7.30
N PRO A 104 23.89 -3.23 -7.91
CA PRO A 104 22.95 -4.32 -7.77
C PRO A 104 22.78 -4.82 -6.33
N LYS A 105 23.89 -4.81 -5.55
CA LYS A 105 23.85 -5.23 -4.15
C LYS A 105 23.06 -4.22 -3.31
N TRP A 106 23.29 -2.93 -3.55
CA TRP A 106 22.51 -1.88 -2.92
C TRP A 106 21.01 -2.01 -3.24
N CYS A 107 20.67 -2.24 -4.54
CA CYS A 107 19.28 -2.47 -4.96
C CYS A 107 18.63 -3.64 -4.20
N ARG A 108 19.36 -4.75 -4.04
CA ARG A 108 18.90 -5.90 -3.28
C ARG A 108 18.69 -5.55 -1.81
N ASP A 109 19.65 -4.90 -1.16
CA ASP A 109 19.58 -4.53 0.25
C ASP A 109 18.39 -3.58 0.49
N MET A 110 18.14 -2.63 -0.41
CA MET A 110 16.98 -1.74 -0.36
C MET A 110 15.66 -2.50 -0.50
N LEU A 111 15.53 -3.39 -1.49
CA LEU A 111 14.33 -4.21 -1.65
C LEU A 111 14.03 -5.05 -0.41
N LEU A 112 15.05 -5.66 0.20
CA LEU A 112 14.89 -6.48 1.41
C LEU A 112 14.46 -5.66 2.62
N ARG A 113 14.80 -4.36 2.70
CA ARG A 113 14.29 -3.44 3.74
C ARG A 113 12.81 -3.15 3.59
N HIS A 114 12.24 -3.37 2.41
CA HIS A 114 10.83 -3.16 2.11
C HIS A 114 9.99 -4.44 2.14
N VAL A 115 10.57 -5.57 2.52
CA VAL A 115 9.89 -6.86 2.58
C VAL A 115 9.92 -7.41 4.00
N ILE A 116 8.76 -7.87 4.48
CA ILE A 116 8.64 -8.67 5.70
C ILE A 116 8.11 -10.06 5.35
N ASP A 117 8.45 -11.04 6.17
CA ASP A 117 7.92 -12.40 6.06
C ASP A 117 6.44 -12.44 6.44
N GLY A 118 5.65 -13.20 5.70
CA GLY A 118 4.22 -13.36 5.91
C GLY A 118 3.35 -12.23 5.39
N LYS A 119 2.05 -12.51 5.28
CA LYS A 119 1.01 -11.57 4.82
C LYS A 119 0.46 -10.76 5.98
N LEU A 120 0.75 -9.47 6.02
CA LEU A 120 0.22 -8.52 7.00
C LEU A 120 -1.05 -7.85 6.44
N TYR A 121 -2.21 -8.33 6.84
CA TYR A 121 -3.49 -7.73 6.47
C TYR A 121 -3.77 -6.48 7.30
N ARG A 122 -4.57 -5.57 6.74
CA ARG A 122 -5.00 -4.36 7.43
C ARG A 122 -5.64 -4.64 8.80
N LYS A 123 -6.44 -5.69 8.90
CA LYS A 123 -7.13 -6.08 10.14
C LYS A 123 -6.19 -6.45 11.28
N ASP A 124 -4.95 -6.84 10.94
CA ASP A 124 -3.94 -7.30 11.89
C ASP A 124 -2.99 -6.17 12.33
N ILE A 125 -3.16 -4.95 11.77
CA ILE A 125 -2.34 -3.79 12.11
C ILE A 125 -3.00 -3.04 13.28
N PRO A 126 -2.30 -2.91 14.43
CA PRO A 126 -2.82 -2.18 15.59
C PRO A 126 -2.89 -0.67 15.36
N TYR A 127 -3.71 0.00 16.18
CA TYR A 127 -3.67 1.45 16.27
C TYR A 127 -2.36 1.92 16.90
N GLY A 128 -1.87 3.07 16.43
CA GLY A 128 -0.70 3.73 16.98
C GLY A 128 -0.76 5.23 16.77
N GLU A 129 0.06 5.96 17.54
CA GLU A 129 0.15 7.41 17.50
C GLU A 129 1.63 7.81 17.45
N PRO A 130 2.08 8.45 16.36
CA PRO A 130 3.42 9.04 16.32
C PRO A 130 3.47 10.24 17.25
N THR A 131 4.62 10.53 17.80
CA THR A 131 4.86 11.76 18.57
C THR A 131 5.77 12.68 17.78
N ILE A 132 5.65 13.99 18.05
CA ILE A 132 6.52 15.00 17.41
C ILE A 132 7.97 14.93 17.94
N PHE A 133 8.19 14.23 19.03
CA PHE A 133 9.51 14.15 19.70
C PHE A 133 10.18 12.78 19.57
N SER A 134 9.43 11.75 19.19
CA SER A 134 9.98 10.40 19.04
C SER A 134 9.21 9.61 17.99
N THR A 135 9.95 8.97 17.12
CA THR A 135 9.45 7.89 16.27
C THR A 135 10.27 6.65 16.64
N PRO A 136 9.65 5.56 17.02
CA PRO A 136 8.21 5.32 17.09
C PRO A 136 7.54 6.02 18.28
N GLY A 137 6.22 6.25 18.11
CA GLY A 137 5.34 6.72 19.18
C GLY A 137 4.79 5.57 20.04
N THR A 138 3.49 5.59 20.34
CA THR A 138 2.82 4.56 21.12
C THR A 138 1.96 3.64 20.25
N GLY A 139 1.78 2.40 20.67
CA GLY A 139 1.00 1.40 19.92
C GLY A 139 1.68 0.95 18.63
N GLY A 140 0.88 0.53 17.63
CA GLY A 140 1.41 -0.06 16.41
C GLY A 140 2.08 -1.41 16.61
N CYS A 141 2.73 -1.92 15.60
CA CYS A 141 3.54 -3.13 15.67
C CYS A 141 4.93 -2.92 15.06
N TYR A 142 5.91 -3.60 15.66
CA TYR A 142 7.29 -3.62 15.17
C TYR A 142 7.50 -4.91 14.41
N LEU A 143 8.03 -4.80 13.20
CA LEU A 143 8.27 -5.91 12.30
C LEU A 143 9.72 -5.89 11.83
N ASN A 144 10.31 -7.07 11.68
CA ASN A 144 11.64 -7.19 11.11
C ASN A 144 11.51 -7.38 9.59
N THR A 145 12.27 -6.62 8.83
CA THR A 145 12.39 -6.79 7.39
C THR A 145 13.34 -7.94 7.06
N LEU A 146 13.32 -8.42 5.81
CA LEU A 146 14.27 -9.45 5.37
C LEU A 146 15.72 -8.95 5.31
N ALA A 147 15.95 -7.64 5.35
CA ALA A 147 17.27 -7.04 5.56
C ALA A 147 17.73 -7.06 7.03
N GLY A 148 16.90 -7.53 7.97
CA GLY A 148 17.20 -7.50 9.41
C GLY A 148 16.98 -6.12 10.06
N THR A 149 16.50 -5.12 9.32
CA THR A 149 16.11 -3.81 9.88
C THR A 149 14.70 -3.88 10.45
N ARG A 150 14.32 -2.90 11.26
CA ARG A 150 12.99 -2.84 11.86
C ARG A 150 12.14 -1.76 11.22
N VAL A 151 10.86 -2.05 11.08
CA VAL A 151 9.83 -1.07 10.71
C VAL A 151 8.77 -1.02 11.80
N TRP A 152 8.17 0.14 11.99
CA TRP A 152 7.02 0.36 12.84
C TRP A 152 5.81 0.65 11.96
N VAL A 153 4.77 -0.17 12.06
CA VAL A 153 3.55 -0.08 11.24
C VAL A 153 2.35 0.13 12.15
N PHE A 154 1.47 1.05 11.80
CA PHE A 154 0.30 1.37 12.62
C PHE A 154 -0.84 1.95 11.81
N ILE A 155 -2.06 1.85 12.36
CA ILE A 155 -3.23 2.58 11.88
C ILE A 155 -3.38 3.84 12.74
N MET A 156 -3.40 5.02 12.10
CA MET A 156 -3.65 6.26 12.82
C MET A 156 -5.16 6.44 13.05
N LYS A 157 -5.55 6.69 14.31
CA LYS A 157 -6.91 7.11 14.62
C LYS A 157 -7.08 8.55 14.16
N GLN A 158 -8.06 8.78 13.29
CA GLN A 158 -8.47 10.13 12.93
C GLN A 158 -9.83 10.40 13.59
N GLU A 159 -9.92 11.52 14.29
CA GLU A 159 -11.16 12.02 14.85
C GLU A 159 -11.78 13.04 13.89
N LYS A 160 -13.07 12.86 13.57
CA LYS A 160 -13.85 13.83 12.83
C LYS A 160 -15.10 14.19 13.62
N ASN A 161 -15.20 15.44 14.03
CA ASN A 161 -16.34 15.96 14.82
C ASN A 161 -16.59 15.18 16.12
N GLY A 162 -15.55 14.81 16.84
CA GLY A 162 -15.65 14.05 18.09
C GLY A 162 -15.93 12.55 17.92
N VAL A 163 -16.01 12.04 16.68
CA VAL A 163 -16.25 10.62 16.41
C VAL A 163 -15.02 9.97 15.80
N VAL A 164 -14.36 9.14 16.59
CA VAL A 164 -13.09 8.48 16.22
C VAL A 164 -13.25 7.45 15.10
N GLU A 165 -14.41 6.84 14.92
CA GLU A 165 -14.62 5.76 13.96
C GLU A 165 -15.18 6.19 12.60
N SER A 166 -15.57 7.45 12.44
CA SER A 166 -16.21 7.95 11.22
C SER A 166 -15.24 8.39 10.13
N ALA A 167 -13.94 8.44 10.43
CA ALA A 167 -12.90 8.89 9.51
C ALA A 167 -12.14 7.71 8.86
N ALA A 168 -11.46 7.99 7.75
CA ALA A 168 -10.54 7.05 7.15
C ALA A 168 -9.49 6.61 8.17
N LYS A 169 -9.11 5.34 8.12
CA LYS A 169 -8.10 4.74 9.01
C LYS A 169 -6.82 4.50 8.19
N PRO A 170 -6.02 5.52 7.89
CA PRO A 170 -4.81 5.37 7.10
C PRO A 170 -3.78 4.51 7.84
N ILE A 171 -3.06 3.69 7.08
CA ILE A 171 -1.93 2.92 7.59
C ILE A 171 -0.68 3.76 7.36
N TYR A 172 0.21 3.73 8.34
CA TYR A 172 1.51 4.40 8.28
C TYR A 172 2.63 3.41 8.56
N ILE A 173 3.81 3.73 8.02
CA ILE A 173 5.05 3.02 8.27
C ILE A 173 6.15 4.02 8.62
N SER A 174 7.01 3.65 9.56
CA SER A 174 8.30 4.31 9.82
C SER A 174 9.40 3.28 9.73
N PHE A 175 10.43 3.61 8.96
CA PHE A 175 11.67 2.86 8.93
C PHE A 175 12.52 3.31 10.12
N MET A 176 12.93 2.38 10.99
CA MET A 176 13.49 2.71 12.30
C MET A 176 14.82 3.47 12.26
N ASN A 177 15.51 3.45 11.12
CA ASN A 177 16.74 4.21 10.91
C ASN A 177 16.47 5.67 10.48
N SER A 178 15.25 5.95 10.02
CA SER A 178 14.80 7.27 9.62
C SER A 178 13.64 7.72 10.52
N HIS A 179 13.54 9.00 10.83
CA HIS A 179 12.49 9.54 11.70
C HIS A 179 11.14 9.81 11.01
N PRO A 180 11.04 9.98 9.67
CA PRO A 180 9.76 10.28 9.06
C PRO A 180 8.81 9.08 9.08
N VAL A 181 7.53 9.42 9.10
CA VAL A 181 6.41 8.49 9.01
C VAL A 181 5.77 8.67 7.64
N PHE A 182 5.62 7.59 6.90
CA PHE A 182 5.06 7.60 5.56
C PHE A 182 3.69 6.95 5.53
N ALA A 183 2.75 7.52 4.78
CA ALA A 183 1.46 6.92 4.58
C ALA A 183 1.55 5.76 3.58
N ILE A 184 0.73 4.73 3.80
CA ILE A 184 0.48 3.67 2.84
C ILE A 184 -0.74 4.07 2.03
N ALA A 185 -0.54 4.29 0.74
CA ALA A 185 -1.55 4.81 -0.17
C ALA A 185 -2.54 3.74 -0.67
N SER A 186 -2.19 2.45 -0.56
CA SER A 186 -3.05 1.35 -1.01
C SER A 186 -3.82 0.67 0.12
N GLY A 187 -4.91 -0.01 -0.25
CA GLY A 187 -5.54 -1.03 0.59
C GLY A 187 -4.75 -2.34 0.63
N ASP A 188 -5.44 -3.43 0.93
CA ASP A 188 -4.89 -4.78 0.78
C ASP A 188 -4.92 -5.16 -0.71
N ILE A 189 -3.79 -5.05 -1.38
CA ILE A 189 -3.60 -5.61 -2.73
C ILE A 189 -2.95 -6.97 -2.52
N GLU A 190 -3.60 -8.03 -2.97
CA GLU A 190 -3.23 -9.41 -2.62
C GLU A 190 -2.92 -10.27 -3.84
N PRO A 191 -1.70 -10.26 -4.39
CA PRO A 191 -1.16 -11.34 -5.20
C PRO A 191 -1.11 -12.66 -4.42
N ASP A 192 -0.98 -13.78 -5.12
CA ASP A 192 -1.06 -15.11 -4.51
C ASP A 192 -0.04 -15.31 -3.38
N ASN A 193 1.16 -14.74 -3.51
CA ASN A 193 2.25 -14.85 -2.54
C ASN A 193 2.53 -13.59 -1.71
N CYS A 194 1.69 -12.53 -1.82
CA CYS A 194 2.05 -11.25 -1.22
C CYS A 194 0.83 -10.44 -0.73
N ILE A 195 1.09 -9.51 0.21
CA ILE A 195 0.28 -8.30 0.41
C ILE A 195 1.13 -7.10 -0.04
N VAL A 196 0.65 -6.33 -1.02
CA VAL A 196 1.31 -5.11 -1.48
C VAL A 196 0.76 -3.90 -0.72
N ARG A 197 1.66 -3.12 -0.15
CA ARG A 197 1.42 -1.86 0.55
C ARG A 197 2.13 -0.74 -0.19
N ALA A 198 1.48 -0.12 -1.17
CA ALA A 198 2.09 0.97 -1.93
C ALA A 198 2.39 2.16 -1.01
N LEU A 199 3.65 2.59 -0.98
CA LEU A 199 4.05 3.79 -0.25
C LEU A 199 3.55 5.04 -0.96
N GLU A 200 3.33 6.08 -0.18
CA GLU A 200 2.83 7.35 -0.69
C GLU A 200 3.80 8.03 -1.66
N TYR A 201 3.27 8.98 -2.42
CA TYR A 201 4.02 9.73 -3.42
C TYR A 201 5.28 10.44 -2.86
N ASN A 202 5.23 10.88 -1.61
CA ASN A 202 6.35 11.63 -1.00
C ASN A 202 7.52 10.75 -0.54
N PHE A 203 7.33 9.44 -0.45
CA PHE A 203 8.42 8.52 -0.15
C PHE A 203 9.45 8.53 -1.29
N ALA A 204 10.71 8.70 -0.98
CA ALA A 204 11.82 8.50 -1.91
C ALA A 204 12.66 7.31 -1.44
N LEU A 205 13.07 6.46 -2.37
CA LEU A 205 13.99 5.34 -2.11
C LEU A 205 15.29 5.89 -1.52
N GLY A 206 15.81 5.25 -0.48
CA GLY A 206 17.00 5.68 0.25
C GLY A 206 16.71 6.48 1.54
N TYR A 207 15.47 6.84 1.83
CA TYR A 207 15.11 7.47 3.12
C TYR A 207 15.22 6.51 4.31
N GLU A 208 15.28 5.22 4.07
CA GLU A 208 15.41 4.16 5.05
C GLU A 208 16.86 3.82 5.44
N GLU A 209 17.84 4.55 4.94
CA GLU A 209 19.27 4.36 5.23
C GLU A 209 19.74 4.89 6.58
#